data_050bbcee73276072397c70634aceb979
#
_entry.id   050bbcee73276072397c70634aceb979
#
_cell.length_a   1.000
_cell.length_b   1.000
_cell.length_c   1.000
_cell.angle_alpha   90.00
_cell.angle_beta   90.00
_cell.angle_gamma   90.00
#
_symmetry.space_group_name_H-M   'P 1'
#
loop_
_entity.id
_entity.type
_entity.pdbx_description
1 polymer ?
#
loop_
_entity_poly.entity_id
_entity_poly.type
_entity_poly.pdbx_seq_one_letter_code
_entity_poly.pdbx_strand_id
1 'polypeptide(L)'
;MFHWNIQKYIEEKQLFTLHDKVLVALSGGADSVALLRVLLVLGYHCEAAHCNFHLRGEESDRDERFVNELCKGLGVTLHVTHFDTVAYASRHHVSVEMAAREMRYDWFEQLRKERGMAVIAVAHHRDDSVETFLLNLIRGAGINGLKGISPHNGCIVRPLLEVSRQDILDYLRCLRQGYVTDSTNLQDEYMRNKIRLNILPMLRELNPSVSESIAETSRRLTDVSLIYNKEIEAGKERVMEKSGHILISRLMEESVPAALLFEILHPLGFNSVQIGDVFRSLSAQSGKRFVSAGWEVLRDRTELIIRRRKPADEEVEENVPPFRLAMETQEIMPDFVIPRNKNTACLDADKVVLPLTVRKWRQGDKFVPFGMKGKKKVSDYLTDRKFSLFQKENQYVVCSADRIVWLVGERSDDRFRVTEDTKRVLIIRQLEDK
;
A
#
# COMPACT_ATOMS: atom_id res chain seq x y z
N MET A 1 15.37 39.79 2.08
CA MET A 1 13.98 39.27 2.23
C MET A 1 13.88 37.76 1.91
N PHE A 2 14.46 37.24 0.80
CA PHE A 2 14.39 35.83 0.39
C PHE A 2 14.90 34.85 1.46
N HIS A 3 16.15 35.00 1.95
CA HIS A 3 16.73 34.13 2.98
C HIS A 3 15.97 34.19 4.32
N TRP A 4 15.42 35.34 4.70
CA TRP A 4 14.63 35.46 5.92
C TRP A 4 13.32 34.67 5.86
N ASN A 5 12.62 34.70 4.72
CA ASN A 5 11.39 33.90 4.53
C ASN A 5 11.67 32.40 4.65
N ILE A 6 12.81 31.95 4.09
CA ILE A 6 13.20 30.52 4.14
C ILE A 6 13.60 30.13 5.55
N GLN A 7 14.39 30.97 6.26
CA GLN A 7 14.74 30.71 7.65
C GLN A 7 13.49 30.57 8.53
N LYS A 8 12.59 31.55 8.44
CA LYS A 8 11.31 31.53 9.17
C LYS A 8 10.52 30.28 8.88
N TYR A 9 10.45 29.86 7.61
CA TYR A 9 9.73 28.64 7.21
C TYR A 9 10.38 27.36 7.77
N ILE A 10 11.70 27.26 7.76
CA ILE A 10 12.45 26.14 8.36
C ILE A 10 12.13 26.03 9.85
N GLU A 11 12.12 27.16 10.57
CA GLU A 11 11.83 27.21 12.00
C GLU A 11 10.36 26.88 12.31
N GLU A 12 9.41 27.52 11.61
CA GLU A 12 7.96 27.29 11.80
C GLU A 12 7.54 25.84 11.52
N LYS A 13 8.14 25.23 10.49
CA LYS A 13 7.87 23.83 10.14
C LYS A 13 8.77 22.82 10.82
N GLN A 14 9.70 23.30 11.65
CA GLN A 14 10.66 22.45 12.38
C GLN A 14 11.39 21.46 11.47
N LEU A 15 11.86 21.93 10.31
CA LEU A 15 12.43 21.05 9.29
C LEU A 15 13.79 20.48 9.73
N PHE A 16 14.65 21.32 10.27
CA PHE A 16 15.97 21.02 10.86
C PHE A 16 16.51 22.26 11.61
N THR A 17 17.59 22.07 12.37
CA THR A 17 18.24 23.09 13.18
C THR A 17 19.64 23.43 12.67
N LEU A 18 20.28 24.49 13.19
CA LEU A 18 21.66 24.85 12.83
C LEU A 18 22.71 23.79 13.23
N HIS A 19 22.35 22.89 14.15
CA HIS A 19 23.25 21.79 14.57
C HIS A 19 23.16 20.58 13.66
N ASP A 20 22.15 20.54 12.80
CA ASP A 20 21.91 19.43 11.91
C ASP A 20 22.76 19.54 10.63
N LYS A 21 23.28 18.40 10.19
CA LYS A 21 23.93 18.30 8.88
C LYS A 21 22.88 18.01 7.81
N VAL A 22 22.90 18.78 6.74
CA VAL A 22 21.90 18.75 5.67
C VAL A 22 22.52 18.21 4.38
N LEU A 23 21.96 17.15 3.83
CA LEU A 23 22.30 16.66 2.49
C LEU A 23 21.41 17.37 1.44
N VAL A 24 22.00 18.20 0.60
CA VAL A 24 21.28 18.95 -0.43
C VAL A 24 21.27 18.18 -1.75
N ALA A 25 20.06 17.83 -2.23
CA ALA A 25 19.88 17.23 -3.57
C ALA A 25 20.17 18.32 -4.63
N LEU A 26 21.31 18.23 -5.30
CA LEU A 26 21.82 19.27 -6.22
C LEU A 26 21.82 18.77 -7.67
N SER A 27 20.81 19.18 -8.45
CA SER A 27 20.74 18.85 -9.89
C SER A 27 21.54 19.80 -10.80
N GLY A 28 21.95 20.97 -10.28
CA GLY A 28 22.55 22.06 -11.05
C GLY A 28 21.54 23.08 -11.58
N GLY A 29 20.24 22.74 -11.58
CA GLY A 29 19.16 23.67 -11.95
C GLY A 29 18.96 24.79 -10.92
N ALA A 30 18.30 25.88 -11.34
CA ALA A 30 18.15 27.10 -10.53
C ALA A 30 17.63 26.84 -9.12
N ASP A 31 16.62 25.96 -8.97
CA ASP A 31 16.00 25.70 -7.64
C ASP A 31 16.97 25.04 -6.70
N SER A 32 17.69 24.01 -7.15
CA SER A 32 18.66 23.28 -6.34
C SER A 32 19.89 24.13 -5.99
N VAL A 33 20.33 24.97 -6.93
CA VAL A 33 21.43 25.92 -6.70
C VAL A 33 21.01 26.98 -5.68
N ALA A 34 19.81 27.55 -5.81
CA ALA A 34 19.28 28.53 -4.85
C ALA A 34 19.13 27.92 -3.45
N LEU A 35 18.66 26.66 -3.35
CA LEU A 35 18.55 25.96 -2.08
C LEU A 35 19.92 25.84 -1.41
N LEU A 36 20.94 25.34 -2.11
CA LEU A 36 22.28 25.20 -1.55
C LEU A 36 22.82 26.58 -1.12
N ARG A 37 22.72 27.58 -1.98
CA ARG A 37 23.21 28.93 -1.70
C ARG A 37 22.56 29.58 -0.48
N VAL A 38 21.24 29.49 -0.35
CA VAL A 38 20.53 30.09 0.78
C VAL A 38 20.82 29.38 2.10
N LEU A 39 20.92 28.04 2.11
CA LEU A 39 21.27 27.29 3.32
C LEU A 39 22.68 27.63 3.81
N LEU A 40 23.65 27.78 2.89
CA LEU A 40 25.01 28.22 3.24
C LEU A 40 25.03 29.64 3.81
N VAL A 41 24.27 30.58 3.22
CA VAL A 41 24.16 31.98 3.72
C VAL A 41 23.52 32.00 5.09
N LEU A 42 22.60 31.11 5.40
CA LEU A 42 21.97 30.97 6.71
C LEU A 42 22.84 30.24 7.74
N GLY A 43 24.02 29.75 7.34
CA GLY A 43 24.99 29.11 8.23
C GLY A 43 24.75 27.63 8.50
N TYR A 44 23.91 26.96 7.70
CA TYR A 44 23.68 25.53 7.82
C TYR A 44 24.86 24.70 7.30
N HIS A 45 25.14 23.59 7.97
CA HIS A 45 26.14 22.60 7.56
C HIS A 45 25.59 21.76 6.40
N CYS A 46 26.06 22.00 5.15
CA CYS A 46 25.58 21.33 3.96
C CYS A 46 26.66 20.48 3.30
N GLU A 47 26.28 19.27 2.85
CA GLU A 47 26.97 18.51 1.80
C GLU A 47 26.00 18.36 0.62
N ALA A 48 26.52 18.27 -0.60
CA ALA A 48 25.72 18.19 -1.83
C ALA A 48 25.74 16.77 -2.40
N ALA A 49 24.60 16.34 -2.96
CA ALA A 49 24.46 15.04 -3.65
C ALA A 49 23.92 15.25 -5.07
N HIS A 50 24.66 14.74 -6.06
CA HIS A 50 24.31 14.81 -7.48
C HIS A 50 24.17 13.42 -8.07
N CYS A 51 23.09 13.19 -8.86
CA CYS A 51 22.85 11.95 -9.59
C CYS A 51 22.99 12.20 -11.07
N ASN A 52 23.93 11.53 -11.73
CA ASN A 52 24.04 11.49 -13.19
C ASN A 52 23.34 10.21 -13.71
N PHE A 53 22.23 10.38 -14.42
CA PHE A 53 21.42 9.29 -14.96
C PHE A 53 21.80 8.92 -16.40
N HIS A 54 22.75 9.63 -17.03
CA HIS A 54 23.19 9.47 -18.42
C HIS A 54 22.05 9.48 -19.48
N LEU A 55 20.87 10.04 -19.13
CA LEU A 55 19.69 10.04 -20.00
C LEU A 55 19.75 11.11 -21.10
N ARG A 56 20.67 12.11 -20.99
CA ARG A 56 20.78 13.25 -21.90
C ARG A 56 22.17 13.39 -22.50
N GLY A 57 22.99 12.33 -22.47
CA GLY A 57 24.34 12.34 -23.03
C GLY A 57 25.20 13.51 -22.53
N GLU A 58 25.77 14.32 -23.42
CA GLU A 58 26.66 15.43 -23.07
C GLU A 58 26.04 16.49 -22.14
N GLU A 59 24.71 16.69 -22.15
CA GLU A 59 24.07 17.58 -21.18
C GLU A 59 24.20 17.09 -19.76
N SER A 60 24.08 15.78 -19.53
CA SER A 60 24.25 15.19 -18.20
C SER A 60 25.67 15.40 -17.67
N ASP A 61 26.67 15.26 -18.53
CA ASP A 61 28.08 15.45 -18.16
C ASP A 61 28.43 16.94 -17.96
N ARG A 62 27.80 17.84 -18.73
CA ARG A 62 27.89 19.29 -18.53
C ARG A 62 27.32 19.67 -17.14
N ASP A 63 26.17 19.15 -16.80
CA ASP A 63 25.50 19.45 -15.54
C ASP A 63 26.33 18.97 -14.35
N GLU A 64 26.93 17.80 -14.44
CA GLU A 64 27.87 17.28 -13.42
C GLU A 64 29.12 18.15 -13.29
N ARG A 65 29.72 18.55 -14.40
CA ARG A 65 30.89 19.49 -14.38
C ARG A 65 30.54 20.78 -13.69
N PHE A 66 29.40 21.39 -14.02
CA PHE A 66 28.91 22.60 -13.41
C PHE A 66 28.74 22.46 -11.88
N VAL A 67 28.11 21.36 -11.43
CA VAL A 67 27.90 21.10 -9.99
C VAL A 67 29.22 20.90 -9.26
N ASN A 68 30.19 20.22 -9.88
CA ASN A 68 31.55 20.06 -9.32
C ASN A 68 32.24 21.42 -9.14
N GLU A 69 32.23 22.26 -10.16
CA GLU A 69 32.85 23.62 -10.12
C GLU A 69 32.15 24.48 -9.05
N LEU A 70 30.83 24.46 -9.00
CA LEU A 70 30.03 25.19 -8.02
C LEU A 70 30.40 24.78 -6.58
N CYS A 71 30.39 23.49 -6.27
CA CYS A 71 30.69 22.98 -4.94
C CYS A 71 32.13 23.27 -4.53
N LYS A 72 33.10 23.12 -5.47
CA LYS A 72 34.50 23.47 -5.25
C LYS A 72 34.64 24.97 -4.91
N GLY A 73 33.96 25.84 -5.65
CA GLY A 73 34.00 27.29 -5.42
C GLY A 73 33.36 27.73 -4.09
N LEU A 74 32.40 26.94 -3.59
CA LEU A 74 31.70 27.18 -2.32
C LEU A 74 32.32 26.46 -1.12
N GLY A 75 33.31 25.61 -1.32
CA GLY A 75 33.90 24.78 -0.24
C GLY A 75 32.96 23.71 0.29
N VAL A 76 32.02 23.22 -0.52
CA VAL A 76 31.02 22.23 -0.16
C VAL A 76 31.45 20.85 -0.62
N THR A 77 31.38 19.85 0.25
CA THR A 77 31.62 18.45 -0.13
C THR A 77 30.51 17.98 -1.08
N LEU A 78 30.93 17.50 -2.27
CA LEU A 78 30.02 16.95 -3.27
C LEU A 78 30.17 15.43 -3.34
N HIS A 79 29.03 14.75 -3.35
CA HIS A 79 28.93 13.33 -3.65
C HIS A 79 28.25 13.15 -5.00
N VAL A 80 28.82 12.33 -5.88
CA VAL A 80 28.31 12.04 -7.23
C VAL A 80 28.09 10.54 -7.36
N THR A 81 27.00 10.16 -8.00
CA THR A 81 26.72 8.80 -8.42
C THR A 81 26.23 8.75 -9.86
N HIS A 82 26.51 7.65 -10.53
CA HIS A 82 26.09 7.37 -11.89
C HIS A 82 25.14 6.18 -11.91
N PHE A 83 24.04 6.28 -12.67
CA PHE A 83 23.03 5.24 -12.76
C PHE A 83 22.79 4.77 -14.18
N ASP A 84 22.72 3.46 -14.37
CA ASP A 84 22.14 2.85 -15.57
C ASP A 84 20.61 2.72 -15.38
N THR A 85 19.92 3.85 -15.64
CA THR A 85 18.48 3.97 -15.40
C THR A 85 17.67 3.09 -16.36
N VAL A 86 18.14 2.89 -17.59
CA VAL A 86 17.45 2.11 -18.62
C VAL A 86 17.47 0.62 -18.26
N ALA A 87 18.62 0.10 -17.81
CA ALA A 87 18.74 -1.28 -17.37
C ALA A 87 17.87 -1.55 -16.13
N TYR A 88 17.84 -0.59 -15.18
CA TYR A 88 16.98 -0.70 -13.99
C TYR A 88 15.50 -0.72 -14.37
N ALA A 89 15.04 0.23 -15.19
CA ALA A 89 13.65 0.34 -15.64
C ALA A 89 13.16 -0.96 -16.32
N SER A 90 14.01 -1.53 -17.19
CA SER A 90 13.71 -2.79 -17.90
C SER A 90 13.60 -3.97 -16.95
N ARG A 91 14.50 -4.07 -15.97
CA ARG A 91 14.53 -5.18 -14.99
C ARG A 91 13.31 -5.16 -14.05
N HIS A 92 12.89 -3.97 -13.64
CA HIS A 92 11.81 -3.79 -12.66
C HIS A 92 10.44 -3.50 -13.31
N HIS A 93 10.36 -3.46 -14.65
CA HIS A 93 9.13 -3.18 -15.40
C HIS A 93 8.45 -1.86 -15.02
N VAL A 94 9.24 -0.82 -14.76
CA VAL A 94 8.79 0.52 -14.43
C VAL A 94 9.19 1.52 -15.52
N SER A 95 8.57 2.72 -15.51
CA SER A 95 9.01 3.79 -16.43
C SER A 95 10.41 4.29 -16.06
N VAL A 96 11.15 4.83 -17.04
CA VAL A 96 12.48 5.41 -16.82
C VAL A 96 12.42 6.54 -15.77
N GLU A 97 11.34 7.32 -15.74
CA GLU A 97 11.14 8.36 -14.73
C GLU A 97 10.97 7.79 -13.32
N MET A 98 10.18 6.74 -13.18
CA MET A 98 10.03 6.02 -11.89
C MET A 98 11.36 5.41 -11.45
N ALA A 99 12.08 4.74 -12.37
CA ALA A 99 13.40 4.17 -12.09
C ALA A 99 14.38 5.23 -11.58
N ALA A 100 14.49 6.35 -12.29
CA ALA A 100 15.35 7.46 -11.89
C ALA A 100 14.96 8.04 -10.51
N ARG A 101 13.67 8.09 -10.22
CA ARG A 101 13.16 8.56 -8.94
C ARG A 101 13.51 7.58 -7.80
N GLU A 102 13.25 6.29 -7.96
CA GLU A 102 13.54 5.25 -6.96
C GLU A 102 15.03 5.22 -6.65
N MET A 103 15.88 5.05 -7.67
CA MET A 103 17.34 5.00 -7.51
C MET A 103 17.91 6.26 -6.84
N ARG A 104 17.38 7.43 -7.16
CA ARG A 104 17.77 8.71 -6.54
C ARG A 104 17.50 8.73 -5.05
N TYR A 105 16.29 8.40 -4.64
CA TYR A 105 15.91 8.48 -3.22
C TYR A 105 16.54 7.39 -2.38
N ASP A 106 16.73 6.19 -2.92
CA ASP A 106 17.43 5.09 -2.26
C ASP A 106 18.89 5.47 -2.01
N TRP A 107 19.57 6.02 -3.02
CA TRP A 107 20.94 6.47 -2.85
C TRP A 107 21.08 7.66 -1.90
N PHE A 108 20.17 8.64 -1.97
CA PHE A 108 20.19 9.75 -1.01
C PHE A 108 20.03 9.27 0.43
N GLU A 109 19.15 8.31 0.68
CA GLU A 109 18.95 7.75 2.02
C GLU A 109 20.14 6.92 2.48
N GLN A 110 20.78 6.15 1.61
CA GLN A 110 22.01 5.45 1.90
C GLN A 110 23.12 6.45 2.26
N LEU A 111 23.38 7.44 1.42
CA LEU A 111 24.40 8.48 1.62
C LEU A 111 24.14 9.26 2.92
N ARG A 112 22.88 9.63 3.18
CA ARG A 112 22.48 10.31 4.41
C ARG A 112 22.92 9.54 5.65
N LYS A 113 22.68 8.23 5.67
CA LYS A 113 23.05 7.34 6.78
C LYS A 113 24.57 7.22 6.91
N GLU A 114 25.28 6.98 5.79
CA GLU A 114 26.74 6.82 5.76
C GLU A 114 27.48 8.07 6.23
N ARG A 115 26.96 9.27 5.91
CA ARG A 115 27.56 10.55 6.26
C ARG A 115 27.04 11.14 7.59
N GLY A 116 26.07 10.47 8.22
CA GLY A 116 25.45 10.95 9.47
C GLY A 116 24.70 12.28 9.28
N MET A 117 24.01 12.44 8.10
CA MET A 117 23.18 13.61 7.83
C MET A 117 21.81 13.45 8.50
N ALA A 118 21.27 14.54 9.06
CA ALA A 118 19.98 14.55 9.70
C ALA A 118 18.86 14.45 8.65
N VAL A 119 18.93 15.24 7.59
CA VAL A 119 17.88 15.38 6.57
C VAL A 119 18.45 15.46 5.16
N ILE A 120 17.54 15.23 4.18
CA ILE A 120 17.78 15.42 2.73
C ILE A 120 16.93 16.61 2.30
N ALA A 121 17.55 17.72 1.91
CA ALA A 121 16.86 18.92 1.43
C ALA A 121 16.66 18.87 -0.09
N VAL A 122 15.41 19.01 -0.52
CA VAL A 122 14.99 18.99 -1.94
C VAL A 122 14.36 20.32 -2.29
N ALA A 123 14.68 20.84 -3.48
CA ALA A 123 14.36 22.19 -3.92
C ALA A 123 12.96 22.35 -4.53
N HIS A 124 11.93 21.63 -4.04
CA HIS A 124 10.55 21.91 -4.43
C HIS A 124 10.12 23.29 -3.91
N HIS A 125 9.44 24.05 -4.75
CA HIS A 125 8.99 25.40 -4.45
C HIS A 125 7.46 25.52 -4.56
N ARG A 126 6.91 26.72 -4.30
CA ARG A 126 5.45 26.95 -4.28
C ARG A 126 4.75 26.55 -5.59
N ASP A 127 5.33 26.90 -6.74
CA ASP A 127 4.72 26.57 -8.01
C ASP A 127 4.65 25.05 -8.26
N ASP A 128 5.63 24.26 -7.78
CA ASP A 128 5.56 22.80 -7.82
C ASP A 128 4.39 22.25 -7.01
N SER A 129 4.10 22.87 -5.86
CA SER A 129 2.96 22.50 -5.02
C SER A 129 1.63 22.82 -5.71
N VAL A 130 1.55 23.97 -6.38
CA VAL A 130 0.38 24.37 -7.20
C VAL A 130 0.17 23.41 -8.36
N GLU A 131 1.23 23.05 -9.08
CA GLU A 131 1.15 22.06 -10.16
C GLU A 131 0.65 20.70 -9.66
N THR A 132 1.15 20.27 -8.50
CA THR A 132 0.72 19.02 -7.85
C THR A 132 -0.73 19.07 -7.44
N PHE A 133 -1.18 20.19 -6.88
CA PHE A 133 -2.58 20.43 -6.53
C PHE A 133 -3.48 20.27 -7.74
N LEU A 134 -3.19 20.98 -8.83
CA LEU A 134 -3.96 20.92 -10.07
C LEU A 134 -3.95 19.54 -10.71
N LEU A 135 -2.81 18.87 -10.72
CA LEU A 135 -2.71 17.51 -11.24
C LEU A 135 -3.59 16.55 -10.47
N ASN A 136 -3.58 16.63 -9.15
CA ASN A 136 -4.40 15.80 -8.28
C ASN A 136 -5.89 16.14 -8.38
N LEU A 137 -6.24 17.42 -8.53
CA LEU A 137 -7.62 17.86 -8.77
C LEU A 137 -8.17 17.27 -10.08
N ILE A 138 -7.40 17.35 -11.18
CA ILE A 138 -7.78 16.77 -12.47
C ILE A 138 -7.96 15.26 -12.40
N ARG A 139 -7.18 14.58 -11.55
CA ARG A 139 -7.30 13.13 -11.31
C ARG A 139 -8.44 12.74 -10.37
N GLY A 140 -9.17 13.71 -9.82
CA GLY A 140 -10.26 13.44 -8.89
C GLY A 140 -9.80 13.02 -7.50
N ALA A 141 -8.61 13.45 -7.07
CA ALA A 141 -8.12 13.15 -5.74
C ALA A 141 -8.99 13.81 -4.66
N GLY A 142 -9.24 13.07 -3.55
CA GLY A 142 -9.93 13.59 -2.37
C GLY A 142 -9.06 14.57 -1.57
N ILE A 143 -9.54 14.94 -0.37
CA ILE A 143 -8.92 15.94 0.50
C ILE A 143 -7.42 15.66 0.74
N ASN A 144 -7.04 14.40 0.90
CA ASN A 144 -5.66 13.99 1.13
C ASN A 144 -4.75 14.22 -0.08
N GLY A 145 -5.27 14.19 -1.30
CA GLY A 145 -4.53 14.50 -2.52
C GLY A 145 -4.38 15.98 -2.82
N LEU A 146 -5.29 16.83 -2.28
CA LEU A 146 -5.32 18.27 -2.54
C LEU A 146 -4.48 19.10 -1.56
N LYS A 147 -3.66 18.47 -0.71
CA LYS A 147 -2.76 19.16 0.23
C LYS A 147 -1.48 19.70 -0.42
N GLY A 148 -1.32 19.54 -1.73
CA GLY A 148 -0.08 19.90 -2.42
C GLY A 148 1.11 19.04 -1.97
N ILE A 149 2.29 19.65 -1.92
CA ILE A 149 3.53 18.97 -1.50
C ILE A 149 3.76 19.22 -0.01
N SER A 150 3.97 18.14 0.76
CA SER A 150 4.26 18.24 2.19
C SER A 150 5.64 18.90 2.47
N PRO A 151 5.78 19.74 3.51
CA PRO A 151 7.06 20.30 3.95
C PRO A 151 8.12 19.24 4.26
N HIS A 152 7.71 18.11 4.80
CA HIS A 152 8.58 16.97 5.10
C HIS A 152 7.89 15.65 4.76
N ASN A 153 8.70 14.63 4.44
CA ASN A 153 8.27 13.25 4.29
C ASN A 153 9.39 12.33 4.78
N GLY A 154 9.28 11.85 6.02
CA GLY A 154 10.39 11.20 6.72
C GLY A 154 11.58 12.16 6.84
N CYS A 155 12.74 11.73 6.36
CA CYS A 155 13.96 12.56 6.36
C CYS A 155 14.05 13.58 5.20
N ILE A 156 13.12 13.58 4.26
CA ILE A 156 13.12 14.51 3.12
C ILE A 156 12.42 15.79 3.53
N VAL A 157 13.12 16.95 3.40
CA VAL A 157 12.59 18.27 3.71
C VAL A 157 12.61 19.19 2.51
N ARG A 158 11.72 20.20 2.49
CA ARG A 158 11.52 21.10 1.35
C ARG A 158 11.48 22.56 1.80
N PRO A 159 12.64 23.19 2.00
CA PRO A 159 12.73 24.54 2.56
C PRO A 159 12.18 25.64 1.66
N LEU A 160 12.03 25.39 0.34
CA LEU A 160 11.62 26.42 -0.64
C LEU A 160 10.10 26.44 -0.94
N LEU A 161 9.26 25.67 -0.21
CA LEU A 161 7.82 25.55 -0.54
C LEU A 161 7.02 26.87 -0.41
N GLU A 162 7.51 27.87 0.33
CA GLU A 162 6.82 29.17 0.46
C GLU A 162 7.29 30.21 -0.57
N VAL A 163 8.36 29.95 -1.31
CA VAL A 163 8.88 30.88 -2.31
C VAL A 163 8.45 30.48 -3.73
N SER A 164 8.24 31.48 -4.58
CA SER A 164 7.92 31.26 -5.98
C SER A 164 9.17 30.97 -6.82
N ARG A 165 8.96 30.40 -8.00
CA ARG A 165 10.02 30.27 -9.00
C ARG A 165 10.65 31.62 -9.33
N GLN A 166 9.87 32.69 -9.40
CA GLN A 166 10.38 34.03 -9.70
C GLN A 166 11.29 34.54 -8.56
N ASP A 167 10.91 34.34 -7.29
CA ASP A 167 11.75 34.72 -6.14
C ASP A 167 13.11 34.01 -6.18
N ILE A 168 13.14 32.74 -6.59
CA ILE A 168 14.35 31.94 -6.78
C ILE A 168 15.25 32.55 -7.86
N LEU A 169 14.70 32.87 -9.01
CA LEU A 169 15.45 33.47 -10.14
C LEU A 169 16.00 34.84 -9.78
N ASP A 170 15.22 35.66 -9.09
CA ASP A 170 15.63 37.00 -8.64
C ASP A 170 16.75 36.92 -7.58
N TYR A 171 16.66 35.94 -6.67
CA TYR A 171 17.72 35.68 -5.70
C TYR A 171 19.05 35.29 -6.38
N LEU A 172 19.02 34.35 -7.33
CA LEU A 172 20.22 33.95 -8.05
C LEU A 172 20.79 35.08 -8.91
N ARG A 173 19.92 35.91 -9.49
CA ARG A 173 20.34 37.12 -10.24
C ARG A 173 21.06 38.12 -9.31
N CYS A 174 20.53 38.37 -8.11
CA CYS A 174 21.20 39.25 -7.13
C CYS A 174 22.58 38.73 -6.72
N LEU A 175 22.73 37.39 -6.62
CA LEU A 175 24.03 36.77 -6.32
C LEU A 175 24.95 36.65 -7.52
N ARG A 176 24.51 37.00 -8.73
CA ARG A 176 25.19 36.71 -10.01
C ARG A 176 25.58 35.23 -10.11
N GLN A 177 24.73 34.35 -9.59
CA GLN A 177 24.95 32.92 -9.57
C GLN A 177 24.38 32.27 -10.84
N GLY A 178 25.25 31.62 -11.62
CA GLY A 178 24.84 30.77 -12.76
C GLY A 178 24.18 29.47 -12.30
N TYR A 179 23.41 28.90 -13.22
CA TYR A 179 22.76 27.57 -13.06
C TYR A 179 22.60 26.95 -14.47
N VAL A 180 22.36 25.66 -14.53
CA VAL A 180 22.08 24.94 -15.78
C VAL A 180 20.57 24.87 -16.04
N THR A 181 20.20 24.94 -17.32
CA THR A 181 18.82 24.83 -17.78
C THR A 181 18.63 23.46 -18.44
N ASP A 182 17.66 22.69 -17.96
CA ASP A 182 17.29 21.42 -18.54
C ASP A 182 16.39 21.65 -19.78
N SER A 183 16.80 21.14 -20.92
CA SER A 183 16.07 21.27 -22.21
C SER A 183 14.68 20.58 -22.15
N THR A 184 14.52 19.55 -21.36
CA THR A 184 13.24 18.82 -21.22
C THR A 184 12.14 19.62 -20.52
N ASN A 185 12.49 20.66 -19.77
CA ASN A 185 11.52 21.55 -19.11
C ASN A 185 10.66 22.35 -20.10
N LEU A 186 11.05 22.43 -21.35
CA LEU A 186 10.33 23.15 -22.40
C LEU A 186 9.38 22.27 -23.22
N GLN A 187 9.37 20.96 -23.00
CA GLN A 187 8.52 20.02 -23.74
C GLN A 187 7.21 19.79 -22.98
N ASP A 188 6.07 19.87 -23.66
CA ASP A 188 4.73 19.73 -23.06
C ASP A 188 4.16 18.30 -23.12
N GLU A 189 4.99 17.32 -23.45
CA GLU A 189 4.58 15.90 -23.55
C GLU A 189 4.09 15.34 -22.21
N TYR A 190 4.60 15.84 -21.09
CA TYR A 190 4.22 15.41 -19.77
C TYR A 190 3.08 16.24 -19.19
N MET A 191 2.11 15.60 -18.55
CA MET A 191 0.93 16.25 -17.96
C MET A 191 1.29 17.43 -17.03
N ARG A 192 2.38 17.32 -16.28
CA ARG A 192 2.86 18.38 -15.38
C ARG A 192 3.36 19.60 -16.16
N ASN A 193 4.07 19.39 -17.26
CA ASN A 193 4.52 20.47 -18.14
C ASN A 193 3.34 21.16 -18.83
N LYS A 194 2.28 20.42 -19.22
CA LYS A 194 1.04 21.02 -19.75
C LYS A 194 0.37 21.94 -18.74
N ILE A 195 0.33 21.54 -17.46
CA ILE A 195 -0.21 22.41 -16.41
C ILE A 195 0.64 23.67 -16.29
N ARG A 196 1.97 23.55 -16.25
CA ARG A 196 2.91 24.68 -16.12
C ARG A 196 2.87 25.64 -17.30
N LEU A 197 2.90 25.11 -18.52
CA LEU A 197 3.08 25.91 -19.73
C LEU A 197 1.75 26.41 -20.31
N ASN A 198 0.64 25.72 -20.10
CA ASN A 198 -0.62 26.03 -20.73
C ASN A 198 -1.70 26.44 -19.72
N ILE A 199 -1.97 25.62 -18.70
CA ILE A 199 -3.11 25.84 -17.80
C ILE A 199 -2.84 26.99 -16.82
N LEU A 200 -1.69 26.98 -16.14
CA LEU A 200 -1.35 28.03 -15.17
C LEU A 200 -1.30 29.44 -15.78
N PRO A 201 -0.72 29.66 -17.00
CA PRO A 201 -0.81 30.96 -17.65
C PRO A 201 -2.25 31.42 -17.90
N MET A 202 -3.12 30.54 -18.42
CA MET A 202 -4.56 30.86 -18.62
C MET A 202 -5.25 31.22 -17.30
N LEU A 203 -4.98 30.50 -16.23
CA LEU A 203 -5.54 30.83 -14.91
C LEU A 203 -5.03 32.17 -14.37
N ARG A 204 -3.76 32.54 -14.67
CA ARG A 204 -3.19 33.84 -14.30
C ARG A 204 -3.81 35.02 -15.07
N GLU A 205 -4.29 34.79 -16.29
CA GLU A 205 -5.07 35.80 -17.01
C GLU A 205 -6.40 36.13 -16.30
N LEU A 206 -7.03 35.11 -15.66
CA LEU A 206 -8.25 35.30 -14.89
C LEU A 206 -7.98 35.90 -13.51
N ASN A 207 -6.92 35.44 -12.86
CA ASN A 207 -6.46 35.93 -11.55
C ASN A 207 -4.94 35.91 -11.48
N PRO A 208 -4.27 37.06 -11.55
CA PRO A 208 -2.80 37.16 -11.47
C PRO A 208 -2.21 36.48 -10.21
N SER A 209 -2.97 36.43 -9.10
CA SER A 209 -2.57 35.81 -7.85
C SER A 209 -3.12 34.38 -7.67
N VAL A 210 -3.43 33.67 -8.77
CA VAL A 210 -4.04 32.32 -8.69
C VAL A 210 -3.13 31.31 -8.00
N SER A 211 -1.80 31.42 -8.19
CA SER A 211 -0.83 30.52 -7.56
C SER A 211 -0.85 30.67 -6.04
N GLU A 212 -0.92 31.91 -5.53
CA GLU A 212 -1.09 32.21 -4.12
C GLU A 212 -2.42 31.68 -3.56
N SER A 213 -3.50 31.91 -4.31
CA SER A 213 -4.86 31.45 -3.95
C SER A 213 -4.92 29.91 -3.85
N ILE A 214 -4.33 29.20 -4.78
CA ILE A 214 -4.25 27.73 -4.76
C ILE A 214 -3.37 27.25 -3.59
N ALA A 215 -2.21 27.87 -3.37
CA ALA A 215 -1.32 27.52 -2.25
C ALA A 215 -2.02 27.74 -0.90
N GLU A 216 -2.77 28.83 -0.75
CA GLU A 216 -3.57 29.12 0.46
C GLU A 216 -4.68 28.08 0.66
N THR A 217 -5.39 27.73 -0.42
CA THR A 217 -6.43 26.69 -0.39
C THR A 217 -5.82 25.34 0.02
N SER A 218 -4.67 24.99 -0.52
CA SER A 218 -3.92 23.76 -0.19
C SER A 218 -3.52 23.72 1.29
N ARG A 219 -3.08 24.84 1.87
CA ARG A 219 -2.78 24.96 3.30
C ARG A 219 -4.00 24.73 4.17
N ARG A 220 -5.13 25.39 3.85
CA ARG A 220 -6.41 25.18 4.57
C ARG A 220 -6.88 23.73 4.50
N LEU A 221 -6.75 23.09 3.33
CA LEU A 221 -7.09 21.66 3.17
C LEU A 221 -6.15 20.77 3.96
N THR A 222 -4.89 21.16 4.17
CA THR A 222 -3.97 20.43 5.07
C THR A 222 -4.49 20.42 6.50
N ASP A 223 -4.92 21.58 7.03
CA ASP A 223 -5.46 21.67 8.39
C ASP A 223 -6.79 20.87 8.52
N VAL A 224 -7.70 21.02 7.55
CA VAL A 224 -8.96 20.25 7.52
C VAL A 224 -8.68 18.74 7.44
N SER A 225 -7.66 18.33 6.70
CA SER A 225 -7.30 16.92 6.56
C SER A 225 -6.86 16.28 7.89
N LEU A 226 -6.32 17.05 8.83
CA LEU A 226 -5.98 16.53 10.16
C LEU A 226 -7.23 16.13 10.95
N ILE A 227 -8.26 16.98 10.89
CA ILE A 227 -9.55 16.71 11.53
C ILE A 227 -10.23 15.52 10.85
N TYR A 228 -10.26 15.55 9.51
CA TYR A 228 -10.82 14.47 8.70
C TYR A 228 -10.16 13.12 8.99
N ASN A 229 -8.83 13.05 8.91
CA ASN A 229 -8.11 11.79 9.12
C ASN A 229 -8.26 11.27 10.55
N LYS A 230 -8.30 12.15 11.55
CA LYS A 230 -8.57 11.75 12.94
C LYS A 230 -9.93 11.05 13.07
N GLU A 231 -10.98 11.61 12.45
CA GLU A 231 -12.31 11.00 12.49
C GLU A 231 -12.37 9.70 11.65
N ILE A 232 -11.69 9.66 10.52
CA ILE A 232 -11.57 8.42 9.71
C ILE A 232 -10.89 7.30 10.50
N GLU A 233 -9.80 7.56 11.20
CA GLU A 233 -9.13 6.53 12.01
C GLU A 233 -10.02 6.07 13.18
N ALA A 234 -10.67 7.00 13.87
CA ALA A 234 -11.65 6.66 14.90
C ALA A 234 -12.82 5.84 14.33
N GLY A 235 -13.31 6.20 13.15
CA GLY A 235 -14.34 5.44 12.43
C GLY A 235 -13.89 4.02 12.08
N LYS A 236 -12.66 3.86 11.59
CA LYS A 236 -12.08 2.54 11.31
C LYS A 236 -12.05 1.66 12.57
N GLU A 237 -11.61 2.20 13.70
CA GLU A 237 -11.58 1.48 14.98
C GLU A 237 -12.98 1.04 15.42
N ARG A 238 -14.03 1.84 15.16
CA ARG A 238 -15.42 1.50 15.49
C ARG A 238 -15.99 0.39 14.62
N VAL A 239 -15.67 0.39 13.31
CA VAL A 239 -16.33 -0.52 12.33
C VAL A 239 -15.54 -1.78 12.04
N MET A 240 -14.21 -1.77 12.22
CA MET A 240 -13.34 -2.91 11.93
C MET A 240 -13.14 -3.79 13.17
N GLU A 241 -13.19 -5.10 12.96
CA GLU A 241 -12.79 -6.07 13.98
C GLU A 241 -11.28 -6.37 13.91
N LYS A 242 -10.75 -7.03 14.96
CA LYS A 242 -9.33 -7.48 14.99
C LYS A 242 -8.96 -8.41 13.84
N SER A 243 -9.94 -9.08 13.26
CA SER A 243 -9.82 -9.92 12.07
C SER A 243 -9.59 -9.14 10.76
N GLY A 244 -9.75 -7.80 10.79
CA GLY A 244 -9.72 -6.93 9.60
C GLY A 244 -11.04 -6.90 8.83
N HIS A 245 -12.12 -7.48 9.38
CA HIS A 245 -13.45 -7.46 8.78
C HIS A 245 -14.20 -6.18 9.17
N ILE A 246 -15.08 -5.68 8.28
CA ILE A 246 -15.94 -4.52 8.55
C ILE A 246 -17.33 -5.01 8.90
N LEU A 247 -17.83 -4.66 10.08
CA LEU A 247 -19.21 -4.94 10.48
C LEU A 247 -20.17 -3.97 9.77
N ILE A 248 -21.06 -4.51 8.94
CA ILE A 248 -22.00 -3.71 8.13
C ILE A 248 -22.92 -2.86 9.01
N SER A 249 -23.42 -3.41 10.13
CA SER A 249 -24.25 -2.66 11.05
C SER A 249 -23.57 -1.42 11.61
N ARG A 250 -22.34 -1.58 12.11
CA ARG A 250 -21.54 -0.46 12.64
C ARG A 250 -21.18 0.55 11.56
N LEU A 251 -20.84 0.08 10.35
CA LEU A 251 -20.56 0.95 9.23
C LEU A 251 -21.77 1.82 8.88
N MET A 252 -22.97 1.26 8.90
CA MET A 252 -24.21 1.98 8.57
C MET A 252 -24.70 2.92 9.68
N GLU A 253 -24.17 2.79 10.90
CA GLU A 253 -24.40 3.72 12.02
C GLU A 253 -23.51 4.96 11.96
N GLU A 254 -22.42 4.93 11.16
CA GLU A 254 -21.53 6.08 10.98
C GLU A 254 -22.23 7.24 10.24
N SER A 255 -21.84 8.47 10.56
CA SER A 255 -22.45 9.68 9.94
C SER A 255 -22.20 9.75 8.43
N VAL A 256 -21.09 9.24 7.95
CA VAL A 256 -20.68 9.24 6.53
C VAL A 256 -20.11 7.88 6.10
N PRO A 257 -20.94 6.82 6.08
CA PRO A 257 -20.47 5.44 5.89
C PRO A 257 -19.78 5.22 4.53
N ALA A 258 -20.22 5.92 3.48
CA ALA A 258 -19.63 5.81 2.16
C ALA A 258 -18.20 6.40 2.11
N ALA A 259 -17.96 7.51 2.80
CA ALA A 259 -16.64 8.13 2.88
C ALA A 259 -15.68 7.25 3.71
N LEU A 260 -16.15 6.70 4.84
CA LEU A 260 -15.36 5.80 5.65
C LEU A 260 -14.98 4.52 4.87
N LEU A 261 -15.92 3.92 4.16
CA LEU A 261 -15.66 2.77 3.30
C LEU A 261 -14.65 3.10 2.19
N PHE A 262 -14.73 4.31 1.61
CA PHE A 262 -13.78 4.77 0.62
C PHE A 262 -12.35 4.82 1.19
N GLU A 263 -12.16 5.43 2.36
CA GLU A 263 -10.85 5.56 3.00
C GLU A 263 -10.28 4.22 3.51
N ILE A 264 -11.12 3.20 3.68
CA ILE A 264 -10.67 1.84 4.00
C ILE A 264 -10.22 1.10 2.73
N LEU A 265 -11.00 1.17 1.65
CA LEU A 265 -10.79 0.32 0.46
C LEU A 265 -9.88 0.96 -0.60
N HIS A 266 -9.87 2.29 -0.73
CA HIS A 266 -9.06 2.97 -1.73
C HIS A 266 -7.55 2.69 -1.59
N PRO A 267 -6.94 2.68 -0.39
CA PRO A 267 -5.53 2.29 -0.21
C PRO A 267 -5.23 0.83 -0.58
N LEU A 268 -6.26 -0.01 -0.65
CA LEU A 268 -6.17 -1.42 -1.08
C LEU A 268 -6.29 -1.58 -2.61
N GLY A 269 -6.28 -0.47 -3.36
CA GLY A 269 -6.29 -0.45 -4.82
C GLY A 269 -7.67 -0.59 -5.47
N PHE A 270 -8.77 -0.39 -4.71
CA PHE A 270 -10.11 -0.30 -5.29
C PHE A 270 -10.35 1.13 -5.79
N ASN A 271 -10.90 1.27 -7.00
CA ASN A 271 -11.28 2.58 -7.53
C ASN A 271 -12.66 3.02 -7.01
N SER A 272 -13.00 4.30 -7.24
CA SER A 272 -14.25 4.90 -6.74
C SER A 272 -15.51 4.17 -7.22
N VAL A 273 -15.52 3.63 -8.46
CA VAL A 273 -16.65 2.88 -9.01
C VAL A 273 -16.82 1.55 -8.26
N GLN A 274 -15.73 0.81 -8.08
CA GLN A 274 -15.73 -0.45 -7.34
C GLN A 274 -16.18 -0.25 -5.88
N ILE A 275 -15.70 0.80 -5.21
CA ILE A 275 -16.10 1.13 -3.84
C ILE A 275 -17.61 1.47 -3.78
N GLY A 276 -18.11 2.21 -4.76
CA GLY A 276 -19.55 2.46 -4.90
C GLY A 276 -20.36 1.18 -5.11
N ASP A 277 -19.83 0.20 -5.86
CA ASP A 277 -20.46 -1.11 -6.03
C ASP A 277 -20.46 -1.92 -4.73
N VAL A 278 -19.35 -1.90 -3.98
CA VAL A 278 -19.30 -2.51 -2.64
C VAL A 278 -20.36 -1.88 -1.74
N PHE A 279 -20.42 -0.56 -1.68
CA PHE A 279 -21.39 0.16 -0.84
C PHE A 279 -22.83 -0.20 -1.21
N ARG A 280 -23.19 -0.18 -2.49
CA ARG A 280 -24.51 -0.60 -2.97
C ARG A 280 -24.84 -2.05 -2.62
N SER A 281 -23.83 -2.91 -2.52
CA SER A 281 -24.04 -4.31 -2.17
C SER A 281 -24.38 -4.55 -0.71
N LEU A 282 -24.18 -3.58 0.18
CA LEU A 282 -24.45 -3.73 1.62
C LEU A 282 -25.91 -4.09 1.91
N SER A 283 -26.84 -3.57 1.12
CA SER A 283 -28.28 -3.87 1.19
C SER A 283 -28.73 -5.08 0.35
N ALA A 284 -27.82 -5.69 -0.44
CA ALA A 284 -28.13 -6.80 -1.33
C ALA A 284 -27.85 -8.16 -0.68
N GLN A 285 -28.11 -9.25 -1.43
CA GLN A 285 -27.80 -10.61 -0.99
C GLN A 285 -26.29 -10.81 -0.78
N SER A 286 -25.93 -11.64 0.21
CA SER A 286 -24.55 -12.04 0.49
C SER A 286 -23.94 -12.86 -0.66
N GLY A 287 -22.60 -12.86 -0.74
CA GLY A 287 -21.83 -13.66 -1.70
C GLY A 287 -21.23 -12.84 -2.85
N LYS A 288 -21.46 -11.52 -2.94
CA LYS A 288 -20.80 -10.70 -3.96
C LYS A 288 -19.33 -10.50 -3.63
N ARG A 289 -18.49 -10.58 -4.67
CA ARG A 289 -17.04 -10.39 -4.63
C ARG A 289 -16.62 -9.18 -5.44
N PHE A 290 -15.65 -8.46 -4.91
CA PHE A 290 -15.03 -7.32 -5.56
C PHE A 290 -13.51 -7.51 -5.45
N VAL A 291 -12.78 -7.24 -6.53
CA VAL A 291 -11.35 -7.50 -6.61
C VAL A 291 -10.59 -6.27 -7.07
N SER A 292 -9.45 -6.02 -6.44
CA SER A 292 -8.41 -5.11 -6.90
C SER A 292 -7.17 -5.91 -7.34
N ALA A 293 -6.08 -5.25 -7.69
CA ALA A 293 -4.85 -5.92 -8.09
C ALA A 293 -4.31 -6.86 -6.99
N GLY A 294 -4.35 -6.43 -5.71
CA GLY A 294 -3.76 -7.19 -4.59
C GLY A 294 -4.76 -7.65 -3.53
N TRP A 295 -6.03 -7.25 -3.62
CA TRP A 295 -7.01 -7.48 -2.56
C TRP A 295 -8.36 -7.92 -3.09
N GLU A 296 -9.11 -8.58 -2.23
CA GLU A 296 -10.48 -9.05 -2.47
C GLU A 296 -11.36 -8.68 -1.29
N VAL A 297 -12.58 -8.20 -1.59
CA VAL A 297 -13.64 -7.93 -0.62
C VAL A 297 -14.81 -8.86 -0.92
N LEU A 298 -15.23 -9.62 0.07
CA LEU A 298 -16.42 -10.45 0.03
C LEU A 298 -17.51 -9.82 0.91
N ARG A 299 -18.67 -9.56 0.35
CA ARG A 299 -19.89 -9.21 1.08
C ARG A 299 -20.49 -10.47 1.67
N ASP A 300 -20.27 -10.73 2.95
CA ASP A 300 -20.96 -11.78 3.71
C ASP A 300 -22.21 -11.21 4.42
N ARG A 301 -22.94 -12.05 5.17
CA ARG A 301 -24.27 -11.74 5.75
C ARG A 301 -24.29 -10.46 6.59
N THR A 302 -23.31 -10.29 7.46
CA THR A 302 -23.25 -9.19 8.44
C THR A 302 -21.98 -8.35 8.32
N GLU A 303 -21.06 -8.74 7.46
CA GLU A 303 -19.72 -8.14 7.38
C GLU A 303 -19.18 -8.09 5.96
N LEU A 304 -18.20 -7.21 5.74
CA LEU A 304 -17.32 -7.24 4.59
C LEU A 304 -16.00 -7.89 5.02
N ILE A 305 -15.66 -8.99 4.39
CA ILE A 305 -14.42 -9.73 4.65
C ILE A 305 -13.38 -9.26 3.65
N ILE A 306 -12.26 -8.72 4.15
CA ILE A 306 -11.17 -8.21 3.33
C ILE A 306 -9.99 -9.16 3.43
N ARG A 307 -9.43 -9.60 2.30
CA ARG A 307 -8.23 -10.43 2.27
C ARG A 307 -7.29 -10.07 1.13
N ARG A 308 -6.01 -10.38 1.27
CA ARG A 308 -5.07 -10.34 0.15
C ARG A 308 -5.38 -11.44 -0.85
N ARG A 309 -5.28 -11.11 -2.13
CA ARG A 309 -5.28 -12.10 -3.20
C ARG A 309 -3.95 -12.84 -3.20
N LYS A 310 -4.00 -14.14 -3.37
CA LYS A 310 -2.80 -14.92 -3.66
C LYS A 310 -2.37 -14.65 -5.11
N PRO A 311 -1.06 -14.56 -5.41
CA PRO A 311 -0.57 -14.54 -6.79
C PRO A 311 -1.08 -15.76 -7.57
N ALA A 312 -1.34 -15.59 -8.85
CA ALA A 312 -1.84 -16.68 -9.71
C ALA A 312 -0.88 -17.89 -9.76
N ASP A 313 0.42 -17.65 -9.57
CA ASP A 313 1.45 -18.68 -9.56
C ASP A 313 1.43 -19.55 -8.28
N GLU A 314 0.82 -19.09 -7.19
CA GLU A 314 0.64 -19.85 -5.94
C GLU A 314 -0.66 -20.70 -5.93
N GLU A 315 -1.55 -20.54 -6.91
CA GLU A 315 -2.76 -21.37 -7.03
C GLU A 315 -2.44 -22.85 -7.36
N VAL A 316 -1.23 -23.15 -7.80
CA VAL A 316 -0.82 -24.51 -8.17
C VAL A 316 -0.49 -25.39 -6.95
N GLU A 317 -0.19 -24.83 -5.79
CA GLU A 317 0.08 -25.57 -4.55
C GLU A 317 -1.17 -25.80 -3.66
N GLU A 318 -2.36 -25.44 -4.11
CA GLU A 318 -3.61 -25.48 -3.31
C GLU A 318 -4.13 -26.86 -2.90
N ASN A 319 -3.47 -27.95 -3.28
CA ASN A 319 -3.88 -29.31 -2.86
C ASN A 319 -3.19 -29.82 -1.59
N VAL A 320 -2.25 -29.06 -1.03
CA VAL A 320 -1.62 -29.42 0.26
C VAL A 320 -2.45 -28.78 1.37
N PRO A 321 -3.05 -29.57 2.29
CA PRO A 321 -3.79 -29.00 3.39
C PRO A 321 -2.84 -28.22 4.32
N PRO A 322 -3.26 -27.03 4.85
CA PRO A 322 -2.46 -26.21 5.76
C PRO A 322 -2.41 -26.80 7.19
N PHE A 323 -2.55 -28.09 7.31
CA PHE A 323 -2.51 -28.84 8.57
C PHE A 323 -2.05 -30.28 8.32
N ARG A 324 -1.55 -30.92 9.34
CA ARG A 324 -1.20 -32.35 9.31
C ARG A 324 -2.30 -33.18 9.94
N LEU A 325 -2.46 -34.41 9.47
CA LEU A 325 -3.33 -35.41 10.08
C LEU A 325 -2.46 -36.49 10.75
N ALA A 326 -2.69 -36.71 12.01
CA ALA A 326 -2.20 -37.90 12.70
C ALA A 326 -3.28 -39.00 12.60
N MET A 327 -2.89 -40.22 12.26
CA MET A 327 -3.77 -41.36 12.14
C MET A 327 -3.26 -42.49 13.03
N GLU A 328 -4.15 -43.06 13.81
CA GLU A 328 -3.87 -44.14 14.71
C GLU A 328 -4.98 -45.19 14.64
N THR A 329 -4.61 -46.48 14.50
CA THR A 329 -5.59 -47.58 14.57
C THR A 329 -5.38 -48.37 15.88
N GLN A 330 -6.44 -48.58 16.64
CA GLN A 330 -6.37 -49.37 17.87
C GLN A 330 -7.59 -50.28 18.03
N GLU A 331 -7.45 -51.35 18.81
CA GLU A 331 -8.57 -52.20 19.21
C GLU A 331 -9.44 -51.51 20.26
N ILE A 332 -10.74 -51.76 20.22
CA ILE A 332 -11.66 -51.21 21.23
C ILE A 332 -11.51 -52.04 22.51
N MET A 333 -10.99 -51.39 23.55
CA MET A 333 -10.95 -51.94 24.91
C MET A 333 -12.26 -51.59 25.66
N PRO A 334 -12.63 -52.32 26.73
CA PRO A 334 -13.88 -52.10 27.45
C PRO A 334 -14.07 -50.69 28.04
N ASP A 335 -12.97 -49.95 28.23
CA ASP A 335 -12.91 -48.59 28.76
C ASP A 335 -12.70 -47.52 27.68
N PHE A 336 -12.76 -47.90 26.40
CA PHE A 336 -12.54 -46.98 25.30
C PHE A 336 -13.63 -45.90 25.21
N VAL A 337 -13.21 -44.64 25.28
CA VAL A 337 -14.09 -43.48 25.13
C VAL A 337 -13.92 -42.84 23.76
N ILE A 338 -15.00 -42.76 22.99
CA ILE A 338 -15.02 -42.14 21.68
C ILE A 338 -14.73 -40.61 21.81
N PRO A 339 -13.68 -40.08 21.20
CA PRO A 339 -13.41 -38.62 21.19
C PRO A 339 -14.57 -37.83 20.62
N ARG A 340 -14.99 -36.73 21.34
CA ARG A 340 -16.14 -35.89 20.92
C ARG A 340 -15.75 -34.48 20.52
N ASN A 341 -14.50 -34.24 20.09
CA ASN A 341 -14.08 -32.93 19.59
C ASN A 341 -14.17 -32.87 18.06
N LYS A 342 -14.28 -31.65 17.52
CA LYS A 342 -14.43 -31.43 16.08
C LYS A 342 -13.16 -31.72 15.28
N ASN A 343 -11.99 -31.63 15.92
CA ASN A 343 -10.68 -31.82 15.28
C ASN A 343 -10.24 -33.30 15.31
N THR A 344 -11.15 -34.20 15.71
CA THR A 344 -10.87 -35.64 15.75
C THR A 344 -12.05 -36.41 15.18
N ALA A 345 -11.80 -37.24 14.18
CA ALA A 345 -12.74 -38.25 13.69
C ALA A 345 -12.37 -39.61 14.27
N CYS A 346 -13.38 -40.34 14.80
CA CYS A 346 -13.23 -41.72 15.23
C CYS A 346 -14.16 -42.58 14.37
N LEU A 347 -13.57 -43.48 13.58
CA LEU A 347 -14.25 -44.25 12.55
C LEU A 347 -14.07 -45.75 12.79
N ASP A 348 -15.00 -46.56 12.31
CA ASP A 348 -14.85 -48.02 12.24
C ASP A 348 -13.76 -48.35 11.21
N ALA A 349 -12.64 -48.90 11.70
CA ALA A 349 -11.45 -49.14 10.86
C ALA A 349 -11.73 -50.17 9.75
N ASP A 350 -12.65 -51.12 10.00
CA ASP A 350 -12.96 -52.19 9.02
C ASP A 350 -13.84 -51.68 7.88
N LYS A 351 -14.46 -50.52 7.99
CA LYS A 351 -15.24 -49.85 6.95
C LYS A 351 -14.43 -48.90 6.11
N VAL A 352 -13.20 -48.59 6.53
CA VAL A 352 -12.32 -47.60 5.84
C VAL A 352 -11.34 -48.31 4.94
N VAL A 353 -11.25 -47.84 3.70
CA VAL A 353 -10.27 -48.33 2.71
C VAL A 353 -9.08 -47.36 2.70
N LEU A 354 -7.89 -47.87 2.93
CA LEU A 354 -6.63 -47.11 2.86
C LEU A 354 -6.02 -47.18 1.44
N PRO A 355 -5.25 -46.19 0.98
CA PRO A 355 -4.89 -44.96 1.73
C PRO A 355 -6.04 -43.94 1.73
N LEU A 356 -6.07 -43.10 2.77
CA LEU A 356 -6.95 -41.95 2.82
C LEU A 356 -6.40 -40.81 1.98
N THR A 357 -7.28 -40.04 1.34
CA THR A 357 -6.92 -38.84 0.61
C THR A 357 -7.52 -37.62 1.28
N VAL A 358 -6.74 -36.50 1.32
CA VAL A 358 -7.20 -35.23 1.83
C VAL A 358 -7.26 -34.25 0.66
N ARG A 359 -8.41 -33.59 0.50
CA ARG A 359 -8.59 -32.61 -0.56
C ARG A 359 -9.59 -31.52 -0.14
N LYS A 360 -9.60 -30.41 -0.85
CA LYS A 360 -10.72 -29.47 -0.76
C LYS A 360 -12.01 -30.16 -1.22
N TRP A 361 -13.13 -29.78 -0.59
CA TRP A 361 -14.43 -30.26 -1.06
C TRP A 361 -14.73 -29.73 -2.48
N ARG A 362 -15.56 -30.43 -3.21
CA ARG A 362 -15.95 -30.08 -4.59
C ARG A 362 -17.47 -29.93 -4.68
N GLN A 363 -17.91 -29.11 -5.62
CA GLN A 363 -19.34 -28.98 -5.90
C GLN A 363 -19.91 -30.35 -6.32
N GLY A 364 -21.00 -30.77 -5.66
CA GLY A 364 -21.59 -32.08 -5.86
C GLY A 364 -21.21 -33.11 -4.80
N ASP A 365 -20.18 -32.87 -3.98
CA ASP A 365 -19.82 -33.75 -2.86
C ASP A 365 -21.00 -33.96 -1.91
N LYS A 366 -21.20 -35.23 -1.49
CA LYS A 366 -22.27 -35.66 -0.60
C LYS A 366 -21.70 -36.55 0.50
N PHE A 367 -22.21 -36.40 1.70
CA PHE A 367 -21.91 -37.29 2.83
C PHE A 367 -23.16 -37.48 3.70
N VAL A 368 -23.14 -38.40 4.63
CA VAL A 368 -24.18 -38.59 5.64
C VAL A 368 -23.65 -38.02 6.95
N PRO A 369 -24.02 -36.79 7.37
CA PRO A 369 -23.52 -36.24 8.62
C PRO A 369 -23.83 -37.13 9.80
N PHE A 370 -22.86 -37.37 10.69
CA PHE A 370 -23.03 -38.22 11.87
C PHE A 370 -24.29 -37.85 12.66
N GLY A 371 -25.13 -38.87 12.92
CA GLY A 371 -26.43 -38.72 13.57
C GLY A 371 -27.59 -38.36 12.65
N MET A 372 -27.39 -38.32 11.31
CA MET A 372 -28.45 -38.08 10.32
C MET A 372 -28.71 -39.33 9.45
N LYS A 373 -29.96 -39.54 9.04
CA LYS A 373 -30.35 -40.72 8.24
C LYS A 373 -30.22 -40.55 6.71
N GLY A 374 -29.91 -39.33 6.22
CA GLY A 374 -29.92 -39.02 4.81
C GLY A 374 -28.61 -38.44 4.30
N LYS A 375 -28.33 -38.64 2.98
CA LYS A 375 -27.23 -37.97 2.30
C LYS A 375 -27.52 -36.48 2.18
N LYS A 376 -26.55 -35.64 2.54
CA LYS A 376 -26.59 -34.19 2.42
C LYS A 376 -25.45 -33.70 1.53
N LYS A 377 -25.72 -32.70 0.68
CA LYS A 377 -24.62 -32.05 -0.05
C LYS A 377 -23.73 -31.30 0.95
N VAL A 378 -22.42 -31.33 0.73
CA VAL A 378 -21.46 -30.58 1.55
C VAL A 378 -21.77 -29.08 1.47
N SER A 379 -22.12 -28.56 0.28
CA SER A 379 -22.55 -27.16 0.10
C SER A 379 -23.70 -26.75 1.03
N ASP A 380 -24.72 -27.62 1.12
CA ASP A 380 -25.93 -27.35 1.92
C ASP A 380 -25.62 -27.45 3.41
N TYR A 381 -24.80 -28.44 3.80
CA TYR A 381 -24.34 -28.58 5.18
C TYR A 381 -23.59 -27.33 5.64
N LEU A 382 -22.61 -26.85 4.86
CA LEU A 382 -21.84 -25.64 5.17
C LEU A 382 -22.72 -24.39 5.19
N THR A 383 -23.73 -24.32 4.33
CA THR A 383 -24.72 -23.22 4.32
C THR A 383 -25.52 -23.17 5.60
N ASP A 384 -26.04 -24.33 6.05
CA ASP A 384 -26.83 -24.44 7.29
C ASP A 384 -25.97 -24.14 8.53
N ARG A 385 -24.66 -24.44 8.44
CA ARG A 385 -23.67 -24.08 9.47
C ARG A 385 -23.23 -22.64 9.42
N LYS A 386 -23.77 -21.85 8.49
CA LYS A 386 -23.49 -20.40 8.29
C LYS A 386 -22.04 -20.08 7.91
N PHE A 387 -21.36 -21.01 7.24
CA PHE A 387 -20.02 -20.76 6.72
C PHE A 387 -20.04 -19.63 5.69
N SER A 388 -19.08 -18.71 5.80
CA SER A 388 -18.83 -17.70 4.76
C SER A 388 -18.33 -18.36 3.47
N LEU A 389 -18.38 -17.64 2.35
CA LEU A 389 -17.88 -18.17 1.09
C LEU A 389 -16.40 -18.55 1.19
N PHE A 390 -15.59 -17.72 1.86
CA PHE A 390 -14.17 -17.99 2.07
C PHE A 390 -13.92 -19.21 2.97
N GLN A 391 -14.72 -19.39 4.01
CA GLN A 391 -14.64 -20.60 4.84
C GLN A 391 -15.01 -21.85 4.05
N LYS A 392 -16.03 -21.75 3.18
CA LYS A 392 -16.41 -22.87 2.29
C LYS A 392 -15.27 -23.24 1.34
N GLU A 393 -14.60 -22.28 0.72
CA GLU A 393 -13.46 -22.51 -0.18
C GLU A 393 -12.26 -23.18 0.48
N ASN A 394 -12.08 -22.94 1.77
CA ASN A 394 -10.98 -23.50 2.55
C ASN A 394 -11.38 -24.77 3.34
N GLN A 395 -12.58 -25.34 3.08
CA GLN A 395 -13.01 -26.54 3.73
C GLN A 395 -12.39 -27.78 3.10
N TYR A 396 -11.79 -28.63 3.91
CA TYR A 396 -11.19 -29.90 3.51
C TYR A 396 -12.05 -31.09 3.89
N VAL A 397 -11.94 -32.16 3.12
CA VAL A 397 -12.55 -33.45 3.35
C VAL A 397 -11.50 -34.55 3.35
N VAL A 398 -11.67 -35.54 4.23
CA VAL A 398 -10.93 -36.79 4.19
C VAL A 398 -11.79 -37.81 3.50
N CYS A 399 -11.22 -38.50 2.51
CA CYS A 399 -11.91 -39.51 1.71
C CYS A 399 -11.26 -40.88 1.84
N SER A 400 -12.09 -41.91 1.92
CA SER A 400 -11.73 -43.32 1.76
C SER A 400 -12.24 -43.75 0.39
N ALA A 401 -11.34 -44.04 -0.55
CA ALA A 401 -11.65 -44.12 -1.97
C ALA A 401 -12.49 -42.90 -2.42
N ASP A 402 -13.65 -43.08 -3.00
CA ASP A 402 -14.52 -42.00 -3.49
C ASP A 402 -15.54 -41.50 -2.45
N ARG A 403 -15.45 -41.95 -1.20
CA ARG A 403 -16.41 -41.59 -0.16
C ARG A 403 -15.80 -40.66 0.90
N ILE A 404 -16.49 -39.59 1.19
CA ILE A 404 -16.10 -38.71 2.30
C ILE A 404 -16.34 -39.47 3.61
N VAL A 405 -15.31 -39.55 4.45
CA VAL A 405 -15.36 -40.13 5.79
C VAL A 405 -15.41 -39.07 6.89
N TRP A 406 -14.82 -37.88 6.59
CA TRP A 406 -14.79 -36.77 7.54
C TRP A 406 -14.74 -35.42 6.82
N LEU A 407 -15.60 -34.51 7.22
CA LEU A 407 -15.51 -33.09 6.91
C LEU A 407 -14.66 -32.48 8.02
N VAL A 408 -13.41 -32.12 7.69
CA VAL A 408 -12.36 -31.74 8.67
C VAL A 408 -12.81 -30.55 9.52
N GLY A 409 -12.65 -30.65 10.82
CA GLY A 409 -13.09 -29.62 11.76
C GLY A 409 -14.61 -29.55 11.99
N GLU A 410 -15.39 -30.44 11.34
CA GLU A 410 -16.86 -30.47 11.45
C GLU A 410 -17.37 -31.86 11.87
N ARG A 411 -17.86 -32.68 10.95
CA ARG A 411 -18.46 -33.98 11.27
C ARG A 411 -17.92 -35.12 10.41
N SER A 412 -17.84 -36.32 11.04
CA SER A 412 -17.62 -37.58 10.32
C SER A 412 -18.89 -38.02 9.58
N ASP A 413 -18.72 -38.94 8.66
CA ASP A 413 -19.82 -39.58 7.96
C ASP A 413 -20.38 -40.75 8.76
N ASP A 414 -21.70 -40.78 8.95
CA ASP A 414 -22.42 -41.75 9.79
C ASP A 414 -22.26 -43.20 9.32
N ARG A 415 -21.98 -43.41 8.02
CA ARG A 415 -21.76 -44.75 7.46
C ARG A 415 -20.51 -45.43 8.02
N PHE A 416 -19.54 -44.64 8.49
CA PHE A 416 -18.28 -45.12 9.08
C PHE A 416 -18.26 -45.00 10.59
N ARG A 417 -19.41 -44.81 11.21
CA ARG A 417 -19.53 -44.69 12.68
C ARG A 417 -19.12 -45.97 13.40
N VAL A 418 -18.57 -45.82 14.58
CA VAL A 418 -18.33 -46.87 15.53
C VAL A 418 -19.68 -47.39 16.04
N THR A 419 -19.86 -48.72 16.05
CA THR A 419 -21.05 -49.42 16.54
C THR A 419 -20.64 -50.46 17.61
N GLU A 420 -21.61 -51.15 18.23
CA GLU A 420 -21.34 -52.21 19.22
C GLU A 420 -20.54 -53.38 18.61
N ASP A 421 -20.66 -53.61 17.30
CA ASP A 421 -19.95 -54.65 16.58
C ASP A 421 -18.54 -54.28 16.14
N THR A 422 -18.14 -53.00 16.30
CA THR A 422 -16.83 -52.52 15.86
C THR A 422 -15.72 -53.02 16.74
N LYS A 423 -14.73 -53.72 16.18
CA LYS A 423 -13.58 -54.29 16.90
C LYS A 423 -12.37 -53.35 16.92
N ARG A 424 -12.16 -52.60 15.84
CA ARG A 424 -11.03 -51.68 15.66
C ARG A 424 -11.51 -50.31 15.26
N VAL A 425 -10.87 -49.26 15.78
CA VAL A 425 -11.15 -47.86 15.43
C VAL A 425 -9.97 -47.23 14.77
N LEU A 426 -10.25 -46.39 13.78
CA LEU A 426 -9.31 -45.46 13.17
C LEU A 426 -9.60 -44.06 13.73
N ILE A 427 -8.62 -43.48 14.42
CA ILE A 427 -8.67 -42.14 14.98
C ILE A 427 -7.86 -41.24 14.08
N ILE A 428 -8.48 -40.19 13.55
CA ILE A 428 -7.83 -39.18 12.71
C ILE A 428 -7.89 -37.84 13.47
N ARG A 429 -6.72 -37.26 13.77
CA ARG A 429 -6.60 -35.96 14.48
C ARG A 429 -5.99 -34.91 13.57
N GLN A 430 -6.62 -33.75 13.53
CA GLN A 430 -6.04 -32.57 12.91
C GLN A 430 -5.01 -31.96 13.87
N LEU A 431 -3.76 -31.84 13.42
CA LEU A 431 -2.68 -31.16 14.14
C LEU A 431 -2.54 -29.75 13.56
N GLU A 432 -2.54 -28.75 14.43
CA GLU A 432 -2.16 -27.38 14.03
C GLU A 432 -0.65 -27.33 13.87
N ASP A 433 -0.16 -26.83 12.74
CA ASP A 433 1.24 -26.48 12.61
C ASP A 433 1.49 -25.27 13.53
N LYS A 434 2.47 -25.43 14.46
CA LYS A 434 2.90 -24.40 15.40
C LYS A 434 3.61 -23.27 14.68
#